data_2bee8934e67e1994ea00f604ee8e4203
#
_entry.id   2bee8934e67e1994ea00f604ee8e4203
#
_cell.length_a   1.000
_cell.length_b   1.000
_cell.length_c   1.000
_cell.angle_alpha   90.00
_cell.angle_beta   90.00
_cell.angle_gamma   90.00
#
_symmetry.space_group_name_H-M   'P 1'
#
loop_
_entity.id
_entity.type
_entity.pdbx_description
1 polymer ?
#
loop_
_entity_poly.entity_id
_entity_poly.type
_entity_poly.pdbx_seq_one_letter_code
_entity_poly.pdbx_strand_id
1 'polypeptide(L)'
;MAMFTPRPLAKSHPLEDPAGDYKSARRAEQYRYSGSAIYFPAFPGTQYLSFASLSRALTRNTSLPLTGCCGKALPVTRLRLYYDGGEFYQDFTFEKLANANEVLDAIAAARPELTLEREERPQSAI
;
A
#
# COMPACT_ATOMS: atom_id res chain seq x y z
N MET A 1 5.03 -22.82 16.61
CA MET A 1 4.39 -21.60 17.09
C MET A 1 4.82 -20.40 16.25
N ALA A 2 3.87 -19.68 15.77
CA ALA A 2 4.20 -18.50 14.97
C ALA A 2 4.64 -17.37 15.88
N MET A 3 5.92 -17.05 15.85
CA MET A 3 6.44 -15.93 16.61
C MET A 3 5.99 -14.59 16.06
N PHE A 4 5.47 -14.62 14.84
CA PHE A 4 5.11 -13.41 14.15
C PHE A 4 3.84 -13.64 13.34
N THR A 5 2.81 -12.89 13.64
CA THR A 5 1.56 -12.93 12.90
C THR A 5 1.14 -11.50 12.61
N PRO A 6 1.03 -11.11 11.33
CA PRO A 6 0.53 -9.78 10.98
C PRO A 6 -0.91 -9.61 11.47
N ARG A 7 -1.23 -8.39 11.90
CA ARG A 7 -2.55 -8.06 12.42
C ARG A 7 -3.38 -7.35 11.35
N PRO A 8 -4.68 -7.65 11.25
CA PRO A 8 -5.52 -6.97 10.26
C PRO A 8 -5.80 -5.53 10.68
N LEU A 9 -5.67 -4.60 9.72
CA LEU A 9 -6.09 -3.23 9.91
C LEU A 9 -7.60 -3.10 9.70
N ALA A 10 -8.11 -3.73 8.65
CA ALA A 10 -9.54 -3.72 8.36
C ALA A 10 -10.25 -4.76 9.21
N LYS A 11 -11.44 -4.43 9.67
CA LYS A 11 -12.25 -5.36 10.45
C LYS A 11 -12.89 -6.42 9.57
N SER A 12 -13.15 -6.08 8.30
CA SER A 12 -13.76 -7.02 7.37
C SER A 12 -12.69 -7.82 6.65
N HIS A 13 -13.06 -9.04 6.25
CA HIS A 13 -12.26 -9.90 5.38
C HIS A 13 -10.83 -10.16 5.88
N PRO A 14 -10.65 -10.57 7.14
CA PRO A 14 -9.31 -10.95 7.58
C PRO A 14 -8.83 -12.21 6.86
N LEU A 15 -7.52 -12.34 6.69
CA LEU A 15 -6.94 -13.52 6.06
C LEU A 15 -6.95 -14.69 7.03
N GLU A 16 -7.10 -15.91 6.50
CA GLU A 16 -7.07 -17.11 7.30
C GLU A 16 -5.66 -17.42 7.81
N ASP A 17 -4.67 -17.18 6.96
CA ASP A 17 -3.27 -17.46 7.30
C ASP A 17 -2.39 -16.28 6.90
N PRO A 18 -2.46 -15.16 7.63
CA PRO A 18 -1.67 -13.99 7.26
C PRO A 18 -0.16 -14.22 7.37
N ALA A 19 0.28 -15.07 8.29
CA ALA A 19 1.71 -15.35 8.43
C ALA A 19 2.25 -16.10 7.21
N GLY A 20 1.50 -17.07 6.71
CA GLY A 20 1.90 -17.81 5.52
C GLY A 20 1.86 -16.93 4.27
N ASP A 21 0.82 -16.12 4.14
CA ASP A 21 0.71 -15.20 3.03
C ASP A 21 1.86 -14.18 3.03
N TYR A 22 2.20 -13.69 4.20
CA TYR A 22 3.31 -12.74 4.36
C TYR A 22 4.64 -13.33 3.88
N LYS A 23 4.87 -14.60 4.17
CA LYS A 23 6.12 -15.26 3.77
C LYS A 23 6.27 -15.34 2.27
N SER A 24 5.18 -15.46 1.54
CA SER A 24 5.20 -15.54 0.09
C SER A 24 5.06 -14.18 -0.58
N ALA A 25 4.87 -13.11 0.20
CA ALA A 25 4.64 -11.78 -0.33
C ALA A 25 5.91 -11.20 -0.95
N ARG A 26 5.71 -10.38 -1.97
CA ARG A 26 6.80 -9.68 -2.63
C ARG A 26 7.08 -8.36 -1.92
N ARG A 27 8.32 -7.95 -1.99
CA ARG A 27 8.72 -6.69 -1.39
C ARG A 27 8.55 -5.53 -2.36
N ALA A 28 7.99 -4.43 -1.88
CA ALA A 28 7.88 -3.18 -2.62
C ALA A 28 8.29 -2.06 -1.67
N GLU A 29 9.56 -1.66 -1.74
CA GLU A 29 10.16 -0.70 -0.81
C GLU A 29 10.06 -1.21 0.63
N GLN A 30 9.47 -0.44 1.56
CA GLN A 30 9.33 -0.90 2.95
C GLN A 30 8.11 -1.79 3.18
N TYR A 31 7.34 -2.03 2.14
CA TYR A 31 6.11 -2.82 2.23
C TYR A 31 6.28 -4.18 1.58
N ARG A 32 5.32 -5.07 1.85
CA ARG A 32 5.20 -6.33 1.14
C ARG A 32 3.78 -6.49 0.68
N TYR A 33 3.58 -7.17 -0.44
CA TYR A 33 2.26 -7.41 -0.95
C TYR A 33 2.18 -8.80 -1.58
N SER A 34 0.98 -9.37 -1.53
CA SER A 34 0.66 -10.65 -2.16
C SER A 34 -0.52 -10.44 -3.08
N GLY A 35 -1.12 -11.51 -3.55
CA GLY A 35 -2.38 -11.43 -4.27
C GLY A 35 -3.58 -11.18 -3.36
N SER A 36 -3.38 -11.11 -2.05
CA SER A 36 -4.47 -11.03 -1.07
C SER A 36 -4.40 -9.82 -0.16
N ALA A 37 -3.22 -9.23 0.04
CA ALA A 37 -3.06 -8.16 1.02
C ALA A 37 -1.77 -7.39 0.82
N ILE A 38 -1.72 -6.21 1.41
CA ILE A 38 -0.49 -5.43 1.55
C ILE A 38 -0.11 -5.39 3.03
N TYR A 39 1.16 -5.59 3.31
CA TYR A 39 1.71 -5.64 4.67
C TYR A 39 2.60 -4.44 4.91
N PHE A 40 2.51 -3.87 6.09
CA PHE A 40 3.26 -2.66 6.43
C PHE A 40 3.68 -2.67 7.89
N PRO A 41 4.81 -2.01 8.20
CA PRO A 41 5.26 -1.94 9.60
C PRO A 41 4.27 -1.16 10.44
N ALA A 42 3.96 -1.69 11.62
CA ALA A 42 3.07 -1.03 12.57
C ALA A 42 3.47 -1.48 13.96
N PHE A 43 4.40 -0.75 14.57
CA PHE A 43 4.94 -1.10 15.88
C PHE A 43 3.83 -1.46 16.87
N PRO A 44 3.96 -2.57 17.59
CA PRO A 44 5.17 -3.40 17.75
C PRO A 44 5.29 -4.56 16.76
N GLY A 45 4.75 -4.49 15.59
CA GLY A 45 4.85 -5.57 14.64
C GLY A 45 4.47 -5.13 13.25
N THR A 46 3.68 -5.94 12.60
CA THR A 46 3.24 -5.70 11.23
C THR A 46 1.73 -5.79 11.15
N GLN A 47 1.13 -4.90 10.37
CA GLN A 47 -0.29 -4.97 10.05
C GLN A 47 -0.45 -5.28 8.57
N TYR A 48 -1.64 -5.71 8.20
CA TYR A 48 -1.96 -5.92 6.79
C TYR A 48 -3.34 -5.38 6.50
N LEU A 49 -3.53 -5.06 5.22
CA LEU A 49 -4.83 -4.62 4.72
C LEU A 49 -5.22 -5.58 3.60
N SER A 50 -6.27 -6.36 3.82
CA SER A 50 -6.70 -7.33 2.82
C SER A 50 -7.33 -6.64 1.62
N PHE A 51 -7.04 -7.14 0.43
CA PHE A 51 -7.61 -6.55 -0.78
C PHE A 51 -9.12 -6.72 -0.85
N ALA A 52 -9.64 -7.78 -0.21
CA ALA A 52 -11.07 -8.01 -0.17
C ALA A 52 -11.82 -6.95 0.64
N SER A 53 -11.15 -6.28 1.58
CA SER A 53 -11.76 -5.23 2.40
C SER A 53 -11.79 -3.87 1.70
N LEU A 54 -11.11 -3.71 0.58
CA LEU A 54 -10.96 -2.42 -0.07
C LEU A 54 -12.24 -1.98 -0.77
N SER A 55 -12.52 -0.69 -0.68
CA SER A 55 -13.65 -0.07 -1.39
C SER A 55 -13.18 0.86 -2.50
N ARG A 56 -11.94 1.35 -2.42
CA ARG A 56 -11.40 2.24 -3.43
C ARG A 56 -9.89 2.31 -3.27
N ALA A 57 -9.17 2.50 -4.36
CA ALA A 57 -7.73 2.67 -4.34
C ALA A 57 -7.34 3.78 -5.30
N LEU A 58 -6.39 4.63 -4.88
CA LEU A 58 -5.91 5.69 -5.75
C LEU A 58 -4.45 5.99 -5.45
N THR A 59 -3.78 6.54 -6.46
CA THR A 59 -2.41 7.04 -6.28
C THR A 59 -2.39 8.54 -6.49
N ARG A 60 -1.57 9.22 -5.71
CA ARG A 60 -1.33 10.65 -5.84
C ARG A 60 0.15 10.92 -5.75
N ASN A 61 0.61 11.82 -6.60
CA ASN A 61 1.99 12.28 -6.55
C ASN A 61 2.07 13.48 -5.62
N THR A 62 3.07 13.46 -4.75
CA THR A 62 3.27 14.54 -3.80
C THR A 62 4.76 14.73 -3.57
N SER A 63 5.12 15.62 -2.68
CA SER A 63 6.51 15.87 -2.35
C SER A 63 6.71 15.87 -0.86
N LEU A 64 7.79 15.25 -0.42
CA LEU A 64 8.19 15.30 0.98
C LEU A 64 9.23 16.40 1.13
N PRO A 65 9.04 17.35 2.05
CA PRO A 65 10.07 18.35 2.29
C PRO A 65 11.31 17.69 2.87
N LEU A 66 12.46 18.00 2.29
CA LEU A 66 13.72 17.53 2.82
C LEU A 66 14.25 18.60 3.77
N THR A 67 14.44 18.21 5.02
CA THR A 67 15.07 19.10 6.00
C THR A 67 16.57 19.03 5.77
N GLY A 68 17.17 20.17 5.60
CA GLY A 68 18.60 20.24 5.37
C GLY A 68 18.96 21.42 4.52
N CYS A 69 20.22 21.54 4.18
CA CYS A 69 20.75 22.72 3.51
C CYS A 69 20.23 22.91 2.08
N CYS A 70 19.67 21.87 1.47
CA CYS A 70 19.30 21.96 0.07
C CYS A 70 17.89 22.45 -0.18
N GLY A 71 17.00 22.34 0.80
CA GLY A 71 15.62 22.79 0.66
C GLY A 71 14.84 22.13 -0.48
N LYS A 72 15.33 21.00 -0.98
CA LYS A 72 14.68 20.31 -2.09
C LYS A 72 13.58 19.40 -1.59
N ALA A 73 12.53 19.27 -2.39
CA ALA A 73 11.46 18.33 -2.11
C ALA A 73 11.75 16.99 -2.79
N LEU A 74 11.45 15.91 -2.10
CA LEU A 74 11.57 14.58 -2.67
C LEU A 74 10.23 14.16 -3.25
N PRO A 75 10.16 13.94 -4.58
CA PRO A 75 8.90 13.50 -5.16
C PRO A 75 8.61 12.05 -4.75
N VAL A 76 7.38 11.82 -4.31
CA VAL A 76 6.94 10.49 -3.90
C VAL A 76 5.55 10.23 -4.46
N THR A 77 5.17 8.96 -4.51
CA THR A 77 3.83 8.56 -4.89
C THR A 77 3.15 7.99 -3.66
N ARG A 78 1.98 8.50 -3.34
CA ARG A 78 1.21 8.03 -2.21
C ARG A 78 0.07 7.15 -2.72
N LEU A 79 0.00 5.93 -2.19
CA LEU A 79 -1.09 4.99 -2.51
C LEU A 79 -2.07 5.05 -1.36
N ARG A 80 -3.30 5.47 -1.65
CA ARG A 80 -4.36 5.54 -0.64
C ARG A 80 -5.36 4.44 -0.87
N LEU A 81 -5.56 3.62 0.13
CA LEU A 81 -6.50 2.50 0.08
C LEU A 81 -7.62 2.74 1.08
N TYR A 82 -8.86 2.85 0.57
CA TYR A 82 -10.04 2.96 1.40
C TYR A 82 -10.57 1.57 1.70
N TYR A 83 -11.00 1.34 2.92
CA TYR A 83 -11.48 0.03 3.35
C TYR A 83 -12.68 0.15 4.28
N ASP A 84 -13.32 -0.98 4.53
CA ASP A 84 -14.48 -1.09 5.46
C ASP A 84 -15.57 -0.07 5.17
N GLY A 85 -16.01 -0.01 3.91
CA GLY A 85 -17.14 0.83 3.53
C GLY A 85 -16.75 2.22 3.04
N GLY A 86 -15.46 2.51 2.96
CA GLY A 86 -14.98 3.74 2.37
C GLY A 86 -14.80 4.91 3.33
N GLU A 87 -15.04 4.71 4.61
CA GLU A 87 -14.84 5.78 5.60
C GLU A 87 -13.39 5.88 6.06
N PHE A 88 -12.71 4.75 6.10
CA PHE A 88 -11.34 4.67 6.58
C PHE A 88 -10.39 4.49 5.42
N TYR A 89 -9.19 5.02 5.57
CA TYR A 89 -8.17 4.83 4.55
C TYR A 89 -6.80 4.72 5.20
N GLN A 90 -5.87 4.10 4.46
CA GLN A 90 -4.48 3.99 4.85
C GLN A 90 -3.62 4.45 3.69
N ASP A 91 -2.65 5.30 3.97
CA ASP A 91 -1.72 5.79 2.97
C ASP A 91 -0.41 5.02 3.02
N PHE A 92 0.11 4.71 1.84
CA PHE A 92 1.40 4.06 1.68
C PHE A 92 2.26 4.95 0.79
N THR A 93 3.44 5.31 1.27
CA THR A 93 4.32 6.22 0.55
C THR A 93 5.41 5.45 -0.17
N PHE A 94 5.54 5.68 -1.47
CA PHE A 94 6.53 5.03 -2.31
C PHE A 94 7.44 6.09 -2.93
N GLU A 95 8.72 5.82 -2.94
CA GLU A 95 9.67 6.70 -3.63
C GLU A 95 9.53 6.58 -5.14
N LYS A 96 9.20 5.39 -5.63
CA LYS A 96 9.08 5.14 -7.06
C LYS A 96 7.65 4.82 -7.44
N LEU A 97 7.16 5.51 -8.46
CA LEU A 97 5.82 5.27 -9.01
C LEU A 97 5.66 3.83 -9.45
N ALA A 98 6.72 3.23 -10.01
CA ALA A 98 6.65 1.84 -10.47
C ALA A 98 6.29 0.88 -9.34
N ASN A 99 6.81 1.12 -8.15
CA ASN A 99 6.52 0.25 -7.00
C ASN A 99 5.07 0.41 -6.54
N ALA A 100 4.55 1.62 -6.54
CA ALA A 100 3.14 1.85 -6.22
C ALA A 100 2.25 1.17 -7.25
N ASN A 101 2.62 1.23 -8.53
CA ASN A 101 1.84 0.60 -9.59
C ASN A 101 1.87 -0.91 -9.51
N GLU A 102 2.97 -1.51 -9.06
CA GLU A 102 3.00 -2.96 -8.84
C GLU A 102 1.94 -3.40 -7.84
N VAL A 103 1.83 -2.67 -6.74
CA VAL A 103 0.82 -2.99 -5.73
C VAL A 103 -0.57 -2.77 -6.30
N LEU A 104 -0.77 -1.68 -7.03
CA LEU A 104 -2.07 -1.36 -7.61
C LEU A 104 -2.47 -2.42 -8.64
N ASP A 105 -1.51 -2.94 -9.41
CA ASP A 105 -1.77 -4.01 -10.36
C ASP A 105 -2.18 -5.30 -9.66
N ALA A 106 -1.56 -5.60 -8.52
CA ALA A 106 -1.94 -6.76 -7.72
C ALA A 106 -3.37 -6.61 -7.19
N ILE A 107 -3.74 -5.40 -6.77
CA ILE A 107 -5.10 -5.11 -6.32
C ILE A 107 -6.08 -5.29 -7.48
N ALA A 108 -5.74 -4.78 -8.65
CA ALA A 108 -6.60 -4.91 -9.84
C ALA A 108 -6.81 -6.37 -10.24
N ALA A 109 -5.77 -7.19 -10.10
CA ALA A 109 -5.88 -8.61 -10.40
C ALA A 109 -6.78 -9.32 -9.40
N ALA A 110 -6.71 -8.93 -8.13
CA ALA A 110 -7.53 -9.53 -7.08
C ALA A 110 -8.97 -9.01 -7.11
N ARG A 111 -9.15 -7.75 -7.45
CA ARG A 111 -10.44 -7.07 -7.41
C ARG A 111 -10.68 -6.29 -8.70
N PRO A 112 -10.97 -6.97 -9.83
CA PRO A 112 -11.14 -6.27 -11.12
C PRO A 112 -12.29 -5.26 -11.11
N GLU A 113 -13.26 -5.42 -10.21
CA GLU A 113 -14.40 -4.51 -10.12
C GLU A 113 -14.12 -3.26 -9.30
N LEU A 114 -12.99 -3.23 -8.59
CA LEU A 114 -12.68 -2.12 -7.68
C LEU A 114 -12.34 -0.85 -8.45
N THR A 115 -12.82 0.27 -7.95
CA THR A 115 -12.49 1.58 -8.53
C THR A 115 -11.04 1.92 -8.24
N LEU A 116 -10.26 2.09 -9.30
CA LEU A 116 -8.85 2.44 -9.19
C LEU A 116 -8.61 3.76 -9.91
N GLU A 117 -7.90 4.67 -9.25
CA GLU A 117 -7.52 5.94 -9.85
C GLU A 117 -6.01 6.06 -9.80
N ARG A 118 -5.40 6.30 -10.94
CA ARG A 118 -3.95 6.46 -11.03
C ARG A 118 -3.62 7.87 -11.44
N GLU A 119 -2.72 8.49 -10.71
CA GLU A 119 -2.18 9.79 -11.08
C GLU A 119 -0.77 9.57 -11.62
N GLU A 120 -0.55 9.92 -12.86
CA GLU A 120 0.77 9.81 -13.44
C GLU A 120 1.68 10.89 -12.86
N ARG A 121 2.90 10.48 -12.55
CA ARG A 121 3.88 11.43 -12.07
C ARG A 121 4.21 12.38 -13.22
N PRO A 122 4.09 13.71 -13.02
CA PRO A 122 4.40 14.63 -14.09
C PRO A 122 5.82 14.36 -14.57
N GLN A 123 5.94 14.22 -15.88
CA GLN A 123 7.25 14.13 -16.45
C GLN A 123 7.90 15.46 -16.16
N SER A 124 8.95 15.37 -15.45
CA SER A 124 9.70 16.54 -15.15
C SER A 124 9.90 17.29 -16.43
N ALA A 125 9.23 18.39 -16.52
CA ALA A 125 9.46 19.28 -17.62
C ALA A 125 10.86 19.82 -17.44
N ILE A 126 11.71 19.16 -17.71
CA ILE A 126 13.05 19.55 -17.47
C ILE A 126 13.42 20.83 -18.22
#